data_3e1241d0d0f4e6a83e998e87b31f90e7
#
_entry.id   3e1241d0d0f4e6a83e998e87b31f90e7
#
_cell.length_a   1.000
_cell.length_b   1.000
_cell.length_c   1.000
_cell.angle_alpha   90.00
_cell.angle_beta   90.00
_cell.angle_gamma   90.00
#
_symmetry.space_group_name_H-M   'P 1'
#
loop_
_entity.id
_entity.type
_entity.pdbx_description
1 polymer ?
#
loop_
_entity_poly.entity_id
_entity_poly.type
_entity_poly.pdbx_seq_one_letter_code
_entity_poly.pdbx_strand_id
1 'polypeptide(L)' 'MTQTTKILPAVRLVEITKELHTLSLDGLEGAPFYATMAMRMRLHRERERIFRAQERKEKREQAKKKKQQEKLKQLKNGK' A
#
# COMPACT_ATOMS: atom_id res chain seq x y z
N MET A 1 9.83 25.74 -8.39
CA MET A 1 9.03 24.78 -8.67
C MET A 1 8.91 23.74 -7.70
N THR A 2 7.78 23.55 -7.36
CA THR A 2 7.62 22.70 -6.36
C THR A 2 7.38 21.40 -6.80
N GLN A 3 8.16 20.55 -6.45
CA GLN A 3 7.95 19.32 -6.69
C GLN A 3 7.22 18.71 -5.66
N THR A 4 6.09 18.31 -5.91
CA THR A 4 5.42 17.43 -5.08
C THR A 4 6.09 16.14 -5.13
N THR A 5 6.93 15.92 -4.23
CA THR A 5 7.52 14.65 -4.11
C THR A 5 6.46 13.71 -3.66
N LYS A 6 5.93 12.96 -4.55
CA LYS A 6 5.07 11.86 -4.19
C LYS A 6 5.93 10.80 -3.57
N ILE A 7 5.68 10.51 -2.31
CA ILE A 7 6.37 9.44 -1.63
C ILE A 7 5.92 8.13 -2.26
N LEU A 8 6.86 7.33 -2.71
CA LEU A 8 6.54 6.03 -3.27
C LEU A 8 5.83 5.17 -2.23
N PRO A 9 4.83 4.40 -2.62
CA PRO A 9 4.10 3.56 -1.66
C PRO A 9 5.00 2.63 -0.85
N ALA A 10 6.02 2.07 -1.48
CA ALA A 10 6.95 1.18 -0.78
C ALA A 10 7.71 1.92 0.33
N VAL A 11 8.13 3.15 0.06
CA VAL A 11 8.82 3.98 1.04
C VAL A 11 7.88 4.33 2.19
N ARG A 12 6.65 4.68 1.86
CA ARG A 12 5.67 5.01 2.89
C ARG A 12 5.37 3.81 3.79
N LEU A 13 5.31 2.60 3.24
CA LEU A 13 5.11 1.39 4.03
C LEU A 13 6.26 1.17 5.01
N VAL A 14 7.49 1.42 4.61
CA VAL A 14 8.65 1.32 5.49
C VAL A 14 8.55 2.35 6.61
N GLU A 15 8.18 3.58 6.30
CA GLU A 15 7.99 4.62 7.29
C GLU A 15 6.92 4.26 8.30
N ILE A 16 5.79 3.74 7.83
CA ILE A 16 4.69 3.31 8.70
C ILE A 16 5.17 2.21 9.65
N THR A 17 5.91 1.24 9.13
CA THR A 17 6.44 0.17 9.96
C THR A 17 7.36 0.72 11.05
N LYS A 18 8.23 1.67 10.71
CA LYS A 18 9.10 2.30 11.70
C LYS A 18 8.31 3.06 12.74
N GLU A 19 7.31 3.82 12.31
CA GLU A 19 6.48 4.58 13.23
C GLU A 19 5.71 3.66 14.18
N LEU A 20 5.20 2.54 13.66
CA LEU A 20 4.52 1.56 14.51
C LEU A 20 5.45 0.96 15.55
N HIS A 21 6.72 0.76 15.20
CA HIS A 21 7.69 0.27 16.17
C HIS A 21 7.97 1.28 17.28
N THR A 22 7.93 2.56 16.97
CA THR A 22 8.17 3.59 17.99
C THR A 22 6.96 3.84 18.86
N LEU A 23 5.76 3.49 18.39
CA LEU A 23 4.53 3.72 19.14
C LEU A 23 4.16 2.48 19.96
N SER A 24 4.96 2.21 20.97
CA SER A 24 4.69 1.08 21.85
C SER A 24 3.61 1.42 22.85
N LEU A 25 2.76 0.46 23.14
CA LEU A 25 1.72 0.62 24.16
C LEU A 25 2.20 0.16 25.53
N ASP A 26 3.39 -0.41 25.61
CA ASP A 26 3.92 -0.91 26.85
C ASP A 26 4.13 0.20 27.88
N GLY A 27 3.62 -0.01 29.06
CA GLY A 27 3.75 0.95 30.14
C GLY A 27 2.84 2.17 30.05
N LEU A 28 1.98 2.23 29.04
CA LEU A 28 1.07 3.35 28.88
C LEU A 28 -0.29 3.01 29.49
N GLU A 29 -0.88 3.98 30.19
CA GLU A 29 -2.20 3.86 30.75
C GLU A 29 -2.96 5.16 30.57
N GLY A 30 -4.28 5.09 30.55
CA GLY A 30 -5.14 6.27 30.48
C GLY A 30 -5.07 6.98 29.14
N ALA A 31 -5.05 8.30 29.19
CA ALA A 31 -5.06 9.13 27.98
C ALA A 31 -3.91 8.86 27.02
N PRO A 32 -2.65 8.72 27.50
CA PRO A 32 -1.55 8.38 26.60
C PRO A 32 -1.73 7.04 25.87
N PHE A 33 -2.31 6.06 26.55
CA PHE A 33 -2.59 4.77 25.94
C PHE A 33 -3.58 4.92 24.77
N TYR A 34 -4.68 5.60 25.02
CA TYR A 34 -5.71 5.78 23.99
C TYR A 34 -5.21 6.64 22.83
N ALA A 35 -4.44 7.69 23.12
CA ALA A 35 -3.88 8.53 22.08
C ALA A 35 -2.92 7.74 21.18
N THR A 36 -2.03 6.95 21.78
CA THR A 36 -1.08 6.15 21.02
C THR A 36 -1.81 5.07 20.21
N MET A 37 -2.83 4.46 20.80
CA MET A 37 -3.62 3.46 20.11
C MET A 37 -4.32 4.06 18.89
N ALA A 38 -4.87 5.26 19.01
CA ALA A 38 -5.49 5.95 17.90
C ALA A 38 -4.50 6.22 16.76
N MET A 39 -3.29 6.63 17.10
CA MET A 39 -2.24 6.84 16.12
C MET A 39 -1.86 5.54 15.41
N ARG A 40 -1.72 4.46 16.16
CA ARG A 40 -1.44 3.14 15.59
C ARG A 40 -2.54 2.70 14.62
N MET A 41 -3.79 2.93 15.00
CA MET A 41 -4.92 2.57 14.13
C MET A 41 -4.93 3.38 12.84
N ARG A 42 -4.59 4.67 12.91
CA ARG A 42 -4.47 5.49 11.71
C ARG A 42 -3.40 4.96 10.77
N LEU A 43 -2.25 4.58 11.32
CA LEU A 43 -1.15 4.03 10.54
C LEU A 43 -1.54 2.70 9.88
N HIS A 44 -2.24 1.84 10.62
CA HIS A 44 -2.73 0.58 10.06
C HIS A 44 -3.74 0.80 8.93
N ARG A 45 -4.63 1.78 9.07
CA ARG A 45 -5.58 2.12 8.01
C ARG A 45 -4.86 2.62 6.77
N GLU A 46 -3.87 3.48 6.96
CA GLU A 46 -3.07 4.00 5.85
C GLU A 46 -2.35 2.86 5.14
N ARG A 47 -1.77 1.96 5.90
CA ARG A 47 -1.09 0.79 5.38
C ARG A 47 -2.02 -0.08 4.54
N GLU A 48 -3.23 -0.33 5.05
CA GLU A 48 -4.23 -1.08 4.30
C GLU A 48 -4.62 -0.42 3.00
N ARG A 49 -4.81 0.89 3.01
CA ARG A 49 -5.13 1.63 1.80
C ARG A 49 -4.05 1.47 0.75
N ILE A 50 -2.79 1.55 1.17
CA ILE A 50 -1.66 1.40 0.25
C ILE A 50 -1.65 -0.01 -0.34
N PHE A 51 -1.83 -1.04 0.49
CA PHE A 51 -1.87 -2.41 0.01
C PHE A 51 -3.01 -2.65 -0.98
N ARG A 52 -4.20 -2.16 -0.66
CA ARG A 52 -5.34 -2.31 -1.56
C ARG A 52 -5.13 -1.60 -2.89
N ALA A 53 -4.54 -0.40 -2.85
CA ALA A 53 -4.24 0.34 -4.06
C ALA A 53 -3.22 -0.41 -4.93
N GLN A 54 -2.21 -0.99 -4.31
CA GLN A 54 -1.22 -1.79 -5.01
C GLN A 54 -1.82 -3.05 -5.62
N GLU A 55 -2.70 -3.73 -4.88
CA GLU A 55 -3.38 -4.90 -5.39
C GLU A 55 -4.23 -4.59 -6.61
N ARG A 56 -4.97 -3.48 -6.56
CA ARG A 56 -5.78 -3.06 -7.70
C ARG A 56 -4.91 -2.78 -8.92
N LYS A 57 -3.79 -2.11 -8.70
CA LYS A 57 -2.86 -1.79 -9.76
C LYS A 57 -2.28 -3.05 -10.39
N GLU A 58 -1.86 -3.98 -9.56
CA GLU A 58 -1.32 -5.26 -10.02
C GLU A 58 -2.35 -6.06 -10.81
N LYS A 59 -3.58 -6.11 -10.32
CA LYS A 59 -4.65 -6.81 -11.02
C LYS A 59 -4.93 -6.21 -12.38
N ARG A 60 -4.90 -4.87 -12.47
CA ARG A 60 -5.08 -4.21 -13.76
C ARG A 60 -3.95 -4.53 -14.72
N GLU A 61 -2.72 -4.51 -14.23
CA GLU A 61 -1.57 -4.82 -15.05
C GLU A 61 -1.59 -6.27 -15.53
N GLN A 62 -1.96 -7.19 -14.64
CA GLN A 62 -2.10 -8.60 -15.00
C GLN A 62 -3.20 -8.82 -16.02
N ALA A 63 -4.33 -8.13 -15.87
CA ALA A 63 -5.41 -8.23 -16.82
C ALA A 63 -5.00 -7.73 -18.20
N LYS A 64 -4.25 -6.63 -18.25
CA LYS A 64 -3.73 -6.11 -19.50
C LYS A 64 -2.76 -7.08 -20.17
N LYS A 65 -1.88 -7.68 -19.38
CA LYS A 65 -0.94 -8.66 -19.90
C LYS A 65 -1.64 -9.89 -20.46
N LYS A 66 -2.67 -10.37 -19.76
CA LYS A 66 -3.46 -11.50 -20.23
C LYS A 66 -4.13 -11.20 -21.57
N LYS A 67 -4.74 -10.01 -21.67
CA LYS A 67 -5.38 -9.61 -22.92
C LYS A 67 -4.39 -9.55 -24.07
N GLN A 68 -3.20 -9.01 -23.81
CA GLN A 68 -2.17 -8.93 -24.83
C GLN A 68 -1.70 -10.33 -25.26
N GLN A 69 -1.53 -11.22 -24.31
CA GLN A 69 -1.12 -12.58 -24.60
C GLN A 69 -2.17 -13.32 -25.39
N GLU A 70 -3.45 -13.12 -25.04
CA GLU A 70 -4.54 -13.74 -25.79
C GLU A 70 -4.59 -13.24 -27.23
N LYS A 71 -4.39 -11.92 -27.42
CA LYS A 71 -4.36 -11.37 -28.77
C LYS A 71 -3.20 -11.94 -29.57
N LEU A 72 -2.04 -12.07 -28.97
CA LEU A 72 -0.90 -12.66 -29.64
C LEU A 72 -1.13 -14.12 -30.03
N LYS A 73 -1.78 -14.87 -29.15
CA LYS A 73 -2.13 -16.26 -29.46
C LYS A 73 -3.12 -16.33 -30.61
N GLN A 74 -4.12 -15.47 -30.61
CA GLN A 74 -5.08 -15.41 -31.69
C GLN A 74 -4.44 -15.07 -33.01
N LEU A 75 -3.48 -14.14 -32.99
CA LEU A 75 -2.78 -13.80 -34.20
C LEU A 75 -1.92 -14.95 -34.74
N LYS A 76 -1.34 -15.73 -33.84
CA LYS A 76 -0.56 -16.88 -34.26
C LYS A 76 -1.43 -17.99 -34.78
N ASN A 77 -2.57 -18.23 -34.12
CA ASN A 77 -3.44 -19.32 -34.50
C ASN A 77 -4.46 -18.97 -35.57
N GLY A 78 -4.70 -17.68 -35.73
CA GLY A 78 -5.73 -17.29 -36.67
C GLY A 78 -5.20 -17.03 -38.04
N LYS A 79 -4.84 -17.95 -38.74
CA LYS A 79 -4.44 -17.71 -40.07
C LYS A 79 -5.49 -17.78 -41.02
#